data_129be2ec17790a9c988a2eb4a27f35b0
#
_entry.id   129be2ec17790a9c988a2eb4a27f35b0
#
_cell.length_a   1.000
_cell.length_b   1.000
_cell.length_c   1.000
_cell.angle_alpha   90.00
_cell.angle_beta   90.00
_cell.angle_gamma   90.00
#
_symmetry.space_group_name_H-M   'P 1'
#
loop_
_entity.id
_entity.type
_entity.pdbx_description
1 polymer ?
#
loop_
_entity_poly.entity_id
_entity_poly.type
_entity_poly.pdbx_seq_one_letter_code
_entity_poly.pdbx_strand_id
1 'polypeptide(L)'
;MRRRLVVIAVALALVPGFSPAAAEEAVPPKLTWTRCGSTPESRLECASLRVPLDYRHPRGRAIELAISRLPAADPARRKGILLTNPGGPGGSGLGLPEQVPQLLASQPEALARYDVIGMDPRFIGKSTPVTCGLDGNELALPNWPGPGGFAATVTRARNVVRKCTDRAAWAMPYATTANTARDMDMIRAVLGEPKLSFLGYSYGSELGRAYVALFPRRVDRFVLDSNTNPLWTAREADLRFPPHFERMYGLFAAFAARDDAQYGLGTDARTARARVDGLIAEAGIAPIPSGDDDPYTALDIRSIVMRLLYAENRFHWLGRFVATLRARQPLPADIAFLGNLRRFTAPPGVPKDNFIAAHLLIKCGDEAYPRDIEQYRRDFEEGSARYPFLGPAMSGISPCAFWPVRPREPIPSVAGSRVGVLLINSTGDPATPYDGALATRRLMPRSRLVTVPVSHHAVLGEFPNACVERTAGAYLVSGDLPDRDVWCEP
;
A
#
# COMPACT_ATOMS: atom_id res chain seq x y z
N MET A 1 -82.64 -22.86 -32.21
CA MET A 1 -81.20 -22.54 -32.21
C MET A 1 -80.57 -23.19 -30.99
N ARG A 2 -79.91 -24.32 -31.19
CA ARG A 2 -79.26 -25.09 -30.11
C ARG A 2 -77.76 -24.76 -30.07
N ARG A 3 -77.26 -24.13 -28.97
CA ARG A 3 -75.84 -23.87 -28.76
C ARG A 3 -75.17 -25.14 -28.21
N ARG A 4 -74.17 -25.65 -28.93
CA ARG A 4 -73.32 -26.72 -28.49
C ARG A 4 -72.18 -26.14 -27.65
N LEU A 5 -72.07 -26.55 -26.38
CA LEU A 5 -70.88 -26.32 -25.53
C LEU A 5 -69.77 -27.29 -25.95
N VAL A 6 -68.61 -26.76 -26.27
CA VAL A 6 -67.39 -27.51 -26.51
C VAL A 6 -66.57 -27.44 -25.15
N VAL A 7 -66.43 -28.60 -24.52
CA VAL A 7 -65.57 -28.73 -23.33
C VAL A 7 -64.15 -29.06 -23.80
N ILE A 8 -63.21 -28.14 -23.55
CA ILE A 8 -61.75 -28.35 -23.81
C ILE A 8 -61.16 -28.93 -22.52
N ALA A 9 -60.71 -30.17 -22.56
CA ALA A 9 -59.96 -30.82 -21.49
C ALA A 9 -58.49 -30.38 -21.60
N VAL A 10 -58.01 -29.62 -20.60
CA VAL A 10 -56.60 -29.25 -20.46
C VAL A 10 -55.86 -30.40 -19.71
N ALA A 11 -55.00 -31.10 -20.42
CA ALA A 11 -54.11 -32.11 -19.82
C ALA A 11 -52.92 -31.37 -19.16
N LEU A 12 -52.83 -31.37 -17.83
CA LEU A 12 -51.65 -30.96 -17.10
C LEU A 12 -50.54 -31.99 -17.28
N ALA A 13 -49.51 -31.64 -18.05
CA ALA A 13 -48.26 -32.39 -18.11
C ALA A 13 -47.45 -32.07 -16.88
N LEU A 14 -47.25 -33.07 -16.01
CA LEU A 14 -46.29 -33.05 -14.87
C LEU A 14 -44.86 -32.99 -15.45
N VAL A 15 -44.20 -31.84 -15.38
CA VAL A 15 -42.78 -31.67 -15.65
C VAL A 15 -42.04 -32.17 -14.41
N PRO A 16 -41.14 -33.18 -14.49
CA PRO A 16 -40.33 -33.57 -13.37
C PRO A 16 -39.43 -32.42 -12.94
N GLY A 17 -39.55 -31.99 -11.67
CA GLY A 17 -38.81 -30.95 -11.09
C GLY A 17 -37.31 -31.33 -11.08
N PHE A 18 -36.52 -30.57 -11.82
CA PHE A 18 -35.07 -30.53 -11.64
C PHE A 18 -34.80 -29.93 -10.24
N SER A 19 -34.49 -30.78 -9.26
CA SER A 19 -33.81 -30.32 -8.03
C SER A 19 -32.44 -29.77 -8.45
N PRO A 20 -32.11 -28.54 -8.11
CA PRO A 20 -30.71 -28.09 -8.28
C PRO A 20 -29.86 -28.98 -7.38
N ALA A 21 -28.95 -29.74 -7.99
CA ALA A 21 -27.92 -30.45 -7.24
C ALA A 21 -27.23 -29.42 -6.34
N ALA A 22 -27.30 -29.67 -5.02
CA ALA A 22 -26.53 -28.88 -4.06
C ALA A 22 -25.07 -28.95 -4.52
N ALA A 23 -24.48 -27.81 -4.84
CA ALA A 23 -23.06 -27.74 -5.10
C ALA A 23 -22.38 -28.26 -3.85
N GLU A 24 -21.72 -29.41 -3.96
CA GLU A 24 -20.87 -29.97 -2.91
C GLU A 24 -19.87 -28.88 -2.53
N GLU A 25 -20.01 -28.30 -1.34
CA GLU A 25 -19.05 -27.33 -0.82
C GLU A 25 -17.70 -28.04 -0.76
N ALA A 26 -16.82 -27.72 -1.71
CA ALA A 26 -15.50 -28.27 -1.76
C ALA A 26 -14.80 -27.94 -0.43
N VAL A 27 -14.46 -28.99 0.34
CA VAL A 27 -13.70 -28.83 1.58
C VAL A 27 -12.46 -28.00 1.26
N PRO A 28 -12.26 -26.84 1.93
CA PRO A 28 -11.11 -26.00 1.62
C PRO A 28 -9.82 -26.80 1.80
N PRO A 29 -8.83 -26.61 0.91
CA PRO A 29 -7.57 -27.34 1.00
C PRO A 29 -6.91 -27.06 2.36
N LYS A 30 -6.49 -28.11 3.06
CA LYS A 30 -5.80 -27.99 4.35
C LYS A 30 -4.44 -27.32 4.13
N LEU A 31 -4.20 -26.17 4.78
CA LEU A 31 -2.92 -25.49 4.73
C LEU A 31 -1.85 -26.27 5.48
N THR A 32 -0.66 -26.36 4.91
CA THR A 32 0.53 -26.90 5.58
C THR A 32 1.37 -25.73 6.08
N TRP A 33 1.43 -25.56 7.39
CA TRP A 33 2.20 -24.51 8.03
C TRP A 33 3.61 -24.97 8.35
N THR A 34 4.60 -24.13 8.06
CA THR A 34 6.01 -24.35 8.39
C THR A 34 6.58 -23.10 9.08
N ARG A 35 7.48 -23.27 10.04
CA ARG A 35 8.15 -22.11 10.67
C ARG A 35 8.95 -21.32 9.63
N CYS A 36 8.85 -19.99 9.70
CA CYS A 36 9.48 -19.10 8.72
C CYS A 36 9.93 -17.75 9.30
N GLY A 37 9.91 -17.61 10.62
CA GLY A 37 10.34 -16.38 11.29
C GLY A 37 11.82 -16.06 11.09
N SER A 38 12.19 -14.82 11.39
CA SER A 38 13.54 -14.28 11.21
C SER A 38 14.53 -14.75 12.26
N THR A 39 14.05 -15.26 13.40
CA THR A 39 14.87 -15.81 14.49
C THR A 39 14.41 -17.21 14.89
N PRO A 40 15.26 -18.00 15.55
CA PRO A 40 14.88 -19.34 16.04
C PRO A 40 13.71 -19.33 17.03
N GLU A 41 13.54 -18.25 17.78
CA GLU A 41 12.48 -18.08 18.78
C GLU A 41 11.16 -17.62 18.17
N SER A 42 11.19 -17.18 16.93
CA SER A 42 9.98 -16.71 16.23
C SER A 42 8.93 -17.80 16.12
N ARG A 43 7.70 -17.45 16.47
CA ARG A 43 6.52 -18.31 16.33
C ARG A 43 5.82 -18.14 14.97
N LEU A 44 6.40 -17.35 14.06
CA LEU A 44 5.83 -17.10 12.73
C LEU A 44 5.84 -18.39 11.91
N GLU A 45 4.68 -18.71 11.35
CA GLU A 45 4.47 -19.83 10.44
C GLU A 45 4.06 -19.32 9.07
N CYS A 46 4.50 -19.98 8.02
CA CYS A 46 4.15 -19.66 6.63
C CYS A 46 3.43 -20.84 5.96
N ALA A 47 2.56 -20.50 5.04
CA ALA A 47 1.87 -21.47 4.17
C ALA A 47 1.66 -20.86 2.77
N SER A 48 1.35 -21.73 1.80
CA SER A 48 0.93 -21.34 0.45
C SER A 48 -0.54 -21.73 0.25
N LEU A 49 -1.28 -20.82 -0.40
CA LEU A 49 -2.69 -20.99 -0.75
C LEU A 49 -2.88 -20.82 -2.25
N ARG A 50 -3.48 -21.80 -2.92
CA ARG A 50 -3.87 -21.66 -4.33
C ARG A 50 -5.16 -20.88 -4.47
N VAL A 51 -5.15 -19.83 -5.33
CA VAL A 51 -6.32 -19.03 -5.67
C VAL A 51 -6.48 -18.91 -7.19
N PRO A 52 -7.69 -18.66 -7.70
CA PRO A 52 -7.88 -18.44 -9.13
C PRO A 52 -7.09 -17.22 -9.62
N LEU A 53 -6.47 -17.32 -10.78
CA LEU A 53 -5.94 -16.16 -11.49
C LEU A 53 -7.07 -15.20 -11.89
N ASP A 54 -8.17 -15.76 -12.43
CA ASP A 54 -9.39 -15.04 -12.79
C ASP A 54 -10.58 -15.61 -12.00
N TYR A 55 -11.14 -14.82 -11.07
CA TYR A 55 -12.31 -15.22 -10.26
C TYR A 55 -13.60 -15.41 -11.06
N ARG A 56 -13.66 -14.96 -12.33
CA ARG A 56 -14.77 -15.27 -13.25
C ARG A 56 -14.65 -16.66 -13.86
N HIS A 57 -13.45 -17.24 -13.79
CA HIS A 57 -13.13 -18.59 -14.28
C HIS A 57 -12.38 -19.38 -13.20
N PRO A 58 -13.01 -19.69 -12.04
CA PRO A 58 -12.33 -20.21 -10.86
C PRO A 58 -11.69 -21.60 -11.05
N ARG A 59 -12.12 -22.35 -12.06
CA ARG A 59 -11.53 -23.66 -12.44
C ARG A 59 -10.38 -23.52 -13.45
N GLY A 60 -10.03 -22.30 -13.88
CA GLY A 60 -8.95 -22.02 -14.82
C GLY A 60 -7.58 -22.04 -14.16
N ARG A 61 -6.66 -21.24 -14.71
CA ARG A 61 -5.32 -21.08 -14.15
C ARG A 61 -5.39 -20.56 -12.71
N ALA A 62 -4.61 -21.16 -11.81
CA ALA A 62 -4.42 -20.72 -10.45
C ALA A 62 -3.05 -20.09 -10.25
N ILE A 63 -2.92 -19.31 -9.19
CA ILE A 63 -1.67 -18.73 -8.67
C ILE A 63 -1.52 -19.12 -7.20
N GLU A 64 -0.28 -19.06 -6.70
CA GLU A 64 0.02 -19.28 -5.27
C GLU A 64 0.07 -17.94 -4.54
N LEU A 65 -0.58 -17.88 -3.39
CA LEU A 65 -0.45 -16.80 -2.41
C LEU A 65 0.39 -17.29 -1.24
N ALA A 66 1.39 -16.55 -0.86
CA ALA A 66 2.14 -16.76 0.36
C ALA A 66 1.45 -16.02 1.51
N ILE A 67 1.20 -16.72 2.59
CA ILE A 67 0.63 -16.19 3.82
C ILE A 67 1.50 -16.57 5.01
N SER A 68 1.48 -15.75 6.04
CA SER A 68 2.12 -16.04 7.33
C SER A 68 1.11 -15.92 8.46
N ARG A 69 1.41 -16.56 9.57
CA ARG A 69 0.57 -16.54 10.78
C ARG A 69 1.43 -16.44 12.02
N LEU A 70 1.14 -15.46 12.87
CA LEU A 70 1.54 -15.48 14.27
C LEU A 70 0.32 -15.93 15.09
N PRO A 71 0.33 -17.14 15.66
CA PRO A 71 -0.81 -17.67 16.41
C PRO A 71 -1.13 -16.82 17.64
N ALA A 72 -2.41 -16.72 17.98
CA ALA A 72 -2.91 -16.05 19.18
C ALA A 72 -2.14 -16.50 20.43
N ALA A 73 -1.73 -15.53 21.25
CA ALA A 73 -1.05 -15.82 22.51
C ALA A 73 -2.03 -16.36 23.57
N ASP A 74 -3.32 -16.05 23.44
CA ASP A 74 -4.41 -16.54 24.29
C ASP A 74 -5.46 -17.28 23.44
N PRO A 75 -5.21 -18.56 23.11
CA PRO A 75 -6.11 -19.36 22.28
C PRO A 75 -7.49 -19.58 22.90
N ALA A 76 -7.60 -19.56 24.23
CA ALA A 76 -8.86 -19.76 24.94
C ALA A 76 -9.85 -18.59 24.72
N ARG A 77 -9.32 -17.40 24.49
CA ARG A 77 -10.09 -16.18 24.21
C ARG A 77 -9.94 -15.71 22.77
N ARG A 78 -9.53 -16.59 21.85
CA ARG A 78 -9.34 -16.28 20.43
C ARG A 78 -10.61 -15.70 19.81
N LYS A 79 -10.48 -14.62 19.04
CA LYS A 79 -11.57 -13.91 18.36
C LYS A 79 -11.65 -14.19 16.86
N GLY A 80 -10.61 -14.76 16.30
CA GLY A 80 -10.50 -15.00 14.85
C GLY A 80 -9.14 -14.56 14.32
N ILE A 81 -9.11 -14.14 13.06
CA ILE A 81 -7.90 -13.65 12.40
C ILE A 81 -7.90 -12.13 12.27
N LEU A 82 -6.70 -11.53 12.35
CA LEU A 82 -6.43 -10.14 11.99
C LEU A 82 -5.47 -10.16 10.79
N LEU A 83 -6.00 -9.97 9.59
CA LEU A 83 -5.21 -9.87 8.37
C LEU A 83 -4.57 -8.48 8.28
N THR A 84 -3.32 -8.41 7.83
CA THR A 84 -2.55 -7.16 7.79
C THR A 84 -2.04 -6.84 6.38
N ASN A 85 -1.92 -5.54 6.05
CA ASN A 85 -1.36 -5.09 4.78
C ASN A 85 -0.58 -3.77 4.94
N PRO A 86 0.71 -3.71 4.51
CA PRO A 86 1.56 -2.53 4.67
C PRO A 86 1.25 -1.41 3.67
N GLY A 87 0.50 -1.69 2.62
CA GLY A 87 0.25 -0.76 1.53
C GLY A 87 1.24 -0.84 0.37
N GLY A 88 1.55 0.29 -0.21
CA GLY A 88 2.35 0.44 -1.41
C GLY A 88 1.56 1.05 -2.56
N PRO A 89 0.83 0.27 -3.44
CA PRO A 89 0.81 -1.18 -3.56
C PRO A 89 2.18 -1.76 -3.93
N GLY A 90 2.37 -3.06 -3.65
CA GLY A 90 3.64 -3.75 -3.95
C GLY A 90 4.39 -4.23 -2.72
N GLY A 91 4.01 -3.79 -1.52
CA GLY A 91 4.62 -4.20 -0.26
C GLY A 91 4.31 -5.64 0.13
N SER A 92 5.34 -6.39 0.55
CA SER A 92 5.19 -7.71 1.18
C SER A 92 4.63 -7.55 2.59
N GLY A 93 3.64 -8.36 2.93
CA GLY A 93 3.02 -8.38 4.25
C GLY A 93 3.43 -9.56 5.14
N LEU A 94 4.28 -10.48 4.66
CA LEU A 94 4.61 -11.70 5.41
C LEU A 94 5.30 -11.44 6.74
N GLY A 95 6.08 -10.37 6.86
CA GLY A 95 6.77 -10.02 8.11
C GLY A 95 5.94 -9.21 9.10
N LEU A 96 4.78 -8.67 8.68
CA LEU A 96 3.96 -7.80 9.53
C LEU A 96 3.47 -8.46 10.82
N PRO A 97 3.08 -9.74 10.86
CA PRO A 97 2.62 -10.34 12.10
C PRO A 97 3.63 -10.28 13.26
N GLU A 98 4.94 -10.25 12.98
CA GLU A 98 5.97 -10.07 14.01
C GLU A 98 6.11 -8.62 14.48
N GLN A 99 5.70 -7.66 13.66
CA GLN A 99 5.77 -6.23 13.96
C GLN A 99 4.52 -5.73 14.69
N VAL A 100 3.34 -6.26 14.35
CA VAL A 100 2.04 -5.82 14.88
C VAL A 100 1.96 -5.83 16.42
N PRO A 101 2.54 -6.80 17.17
CA PRO A 101 2.57 -6.74 18.63
C PRO A 101 3.24 -5.50 19.19
N GLN A 102 4.24 -4.94 18.48
CA GLN A 102 4.92 -3.71 18.87
C GLN A 102 4.08 -2.46 18.57
N LEU A 103 3.22 -2.53 17.54
CA LEU A 103 2.35 -1.42 17.12
C LEU A 103 1.22 -1.12 18.12
N LEU A 104 0.90 -2.08 18.98
CA LEU A 104 -0.09 -1.98 20.06
C LEU A 104 0.54 -2.38 21.42
N ALA A 105 1.79 -1.97 21.64
CA ALA A 105 2.55 -2.36 22.82
C ALA A 105 1.85 -1.97 24.13
N SER A 106 1.12 -0.85 24.16
CA SER A 106 0.30 -0.44 25.29
C SER A 106 -1.02 -1.23 25.44
N GLN A 107 -1.38 -2.06 24.45
CA GLN A 107 -2.62 -2.84 24.41
C GLN A 107 -2.36 -4.32 24.03
N PRO A 108 -1.47 -5.03 24.70
CA PRO A 108 -1.04 -6.37 24.30
C PRO A 108 -2.21 -7.38 24.29
N GLU A 109 -3.20 -7.19 25.15
CA GLU A 109 -4.39 -8.05 25.19
C GLU A 109 -5.23 -8.00 23.91
N ALA A 110 -5.20 -6.90 23.18
CA ALA A 110 -5.96 -6.77 21.94
C ALA A 110 -5.47 -7.79 20.92
N LEU A 111 -4.15 -7.93 20.78
CA LEU A 111 -3.52 -8.81 19.80
C LEU A 111 -3.39 -10.26 20.29
N ALA A 112 -3.28 -10.46 21.62
CA ALA A 112 -3.19 -11.81 22.20
C ALA A 112 -4.35 -12.73 21.78
N ARG A 113 -5.47 -12.14 21.35
CA ARG A 113 -6.71 -12.84 20.98
C ARG A 113 -6.87 -13.10 19.48
N TYR A 114 -5.91 -12.71 18.64
CA TYR A 114 -5.98 -12.92 17.19
C TYR A 114 -4.85 -13.82 16.71
N ASP A 115 -5.16 -14.69 15.75
CA ASP A 115 -4.11 -15.11 14.84
C ASP A 115 -3.83 -13.93 13.92
N VAL A 116 -2.65 -13.35 14.00
CA VAL A 116 -2.26 -12.25 13.11
C VAL A 116 -1.75 -12.85 11.82
N ILE A 117 -2.39 -12.47 10.72
CA ILE A 117 -2.10 -13.01 9.39
C ILE A 117 -1.39 -11.94 8.55
N GLY A 118 -0.24 -12.31 8.01
CA GLY A 118 0.42 -11.58 6.93
C GLY A 118 0.10 -12.22 5.58
N MET A 119 0.08 -11.41 4.54
CA MET A 119 -0.02 -11.93 3.17
C MET A 119 0.89 -11.14 2.23
N ASP A 120 1.48 -11.83 1.29
CA ASP A 120 1.93 -11.19 0.06
C ASP A 120 0.73 -11.14 -0.89
N PRO A 121 0.23 -9.96 -1.28
CA PRO A 121 -0.82 -9.87 -2.28
C PRO A 121 -0.40 -10.55 -3.60
N ARG A 122 -1.38 -10.91 -4.44
CA ARG A 122 -1.08 -11.52 -5.74
C ARG A 122 0.02 -10.78 -6.49
N PHE A 123 0.97 -11.53 -7.04
CA PHE A 123 2.13 -11.06 -7.83
C PHE A 123 3.23 -10.36 -7.03
N ILE A 124 3.09 -10.25 -5.72
CA ILE A 124 4.03 -9.59 -4.81
C ILE A 124 4.81 -10.64 -4.02
N GLY A 125 6.10 -10.37 -3.74
CA GLY A 125 6.90 -11.16 -2.84
C GLY A 125 6.96 -12.63 -3.25
N LYS A 126 6.50 -13.51 -2.36
CA LYS A 126 6.44 -14.96 -2.61
C LYS A 126 5.12 -15.43 -3.24
N SER A 127 4.19 -14.52 -3.52
CA SER A 127 2.87 -14.82 -4.12
C SER A 127 2.91 -14.80 -5.65
N THR A 128 3.46 -15.83 -6.27
CA THR A 128 3.63 -15.93 -7.74
C THR A 128 4.18 -14.62 -8.32
N PRO A 129 5.41 -14.22 -7.93
CA PRO A 129 5.93 -12.89 -8.20
C PRO A 129 6.05 -12.58 -9.70
N VAL A 130 5.70 -11.35 -10.07
CA VAL A 130 5.95 -10.84 -11.42
C VAL A 130 7.27 -10.11 -11.51
N THR A 131 7.79 -10.03 -12.72
CA THR A 131 8.91 -9.18 -13.09
C THR A 131 8.63 -8.55 -14.44
N CYS A 132 9.04 -7.31 -14.61
CA CYS A 132 9.15 -6.65 -15.92
C CYS A 132 10.59 -6.68 -16.44
N GLY A 133 11.57 -7.14 -15.63
CA GLY A 133 12.99 -7.07 -15.94
C GLY A 133 13.50 -5.63 -15.97
N LEU A 134 13.03 -4.82 -15.03
CA LEU A 134 13.44 -3.43 -14.87
C LEU A 134 14.86 -3.37 -14.28
N ASP A 135 15.60 -2.37 -14.69
CA ASP A 135 16.97 -2.14 -14.22
C ASP A 135 17.29 -0.64 -14.07
N GLY A 136 18.42 -0.34 -13.42
CA GLY A 136 18.92 1.03 -13.26
C GLY A 136 17.85 2.02 -12.80
N ASN A 137 17.64 3.09 -13.57
CA ASN A 137 16.69 4.15 -13.24
C ASN A 137 15.21 3.74 -13.41
N GLU A 138 14.93 2.58 -14.01
CA GLU A 138 13.56 2.04 -14.11
C GLU A 138 13.08 1.47 -12.76
N LEU A 139 14.01 1.18 -11.83
CA LEU A 139 13.72 0.73 -10.46
C LEU A 139 13.32 1.88 -9.53
N ALA A 140 13.23 3.11 -10.04
CA ALA A 140 12.85 4.26 -9.24
C ALA A 140 11.33 4.42 -9.15
N LEU A 141 10.87 4.67 -7.94
CA LEU A 141 9.51 5.11 -7.66
C LEU A 141 9.58 6.20 -6.59
N PRO A 142 9.16 7.43 -6.91
CA PRO A 142 8.63 7.95 -8.18
C PRO A 142 9.66 8.02 -9.32
N ASN A 143 9.16 8.32 -10.51
CA ASN A 143 9.94 8.34 -11.74
C ASN A 143 10.61 9.72 -11.97
N TRP A 144 11.66 10.04 -11.22
CA TRP A 144 12.39 11.31 -11.42
C TRP A 144 12.98 11.42 -12.83
N PRO A 145 12.90 12.63 -13.44
CA PRO A 145 13.58 12.85 -14.70
C PRO A 145 15.10 12.78 -14.51
N GLY A 146 15.76 12.13 -15.47
CA GLY A 146 17.21 12.18 -15.60
C GLY A 146 17.62 13.26 -16.62
N PRO A 147 18.89 13.23 -17.08
CA PRO A 147 19.32 14.01 -18.22
C PRO A 147 18.38 13.82 -19.42
N GLY A 148 17.99 14.91 -20.09
CA GLY A 148 17.01 14.91 -21.18
C GLY A 148 15.55 15.19 -20.75
N GLY A 149 15.31 15.45 -19.45
CA GLY A 149 14.05 16.02 -18.95
C GLY A 149 12.80 15.20 -19.31
N PHE A 150 11.71 15.88 -19.67
CA PHE A 150 10.41 15.25 -19.95
C PHE A 150 10.48 14.21 -21.09
N ALA A 151 11.21 14.50 -22.19
CA ALA A 151 11.31 13.57 -23.33
C ALA A 151 11.96 12.24 -22.94
N ALA A 152 12.99 12.27 -22.09
CA ALA A 152 13.62 11.06 -21.56
C ALA A 152 12.67 10.25 -20.66
N THR A 153 11.83 10.94 -19.87
CA THR A 153 10.81 10.23 -19.05
C THR A 153 9.75 9.57 -19.92
N VAL A 154 9.31 10.16 -21.01
CA VAL A 154 8.39 9.54 -21.99
C VAL A 154 9.01 8.28 -22.59
N THR A 155 10.25 8.34 -23.04
CA THR A 155 10.96 7.19 -23.61
C THR A 155 11.08 6.06 -22.57
N ARG A 156 11.48 6.39 -21.34
CA ARG A 156 11.58 5.42 -20.24
C ARG A 156 10.22 4.78 -19.91
N ALA A 157 9.15 5.58 -19.81
CA ALA A 157 7.81 5.08 -19.53
C ALA A 157 7.35 4.06 -20.59
N ARG A 158 7.60 4.33 -21.87
CA ARG A 158 7.33 3.38 -22.98
C ARG A 158 8.15 2.11 -22.86
N ASN A 159 9.45 2.22 -22.54
CA ASN A 159 10.33 1.05 -22.36
C ASN A 159 9.87 0.18 -21.18
N VAL A 160 9.51 0.77 -20.06
CA VAL A 160 8.95 0.06 -18.89
C VAL A 160 7.71 -0.71 -19.29
N VAL A 161 6.76 -0.08 -20.00
CA VAL A 161 5.52 -0.75 -20.45
C VAL A 161 5.83 -1.90 -21.41
N ARG A 162 6.74 -1.71 -22.36
CA ARG A 162 7.16 -2.77 -23.28
C ARG A 162 7.74 -3.95 -22.49
N LYS A 163 8.70 -3.71 -21.61
CA LYS A 163 9.31 -4.75 -20.75
C LYS A 163 8.25 -5.49 -19.92
N CYS A 164 7.30 -4.78 -19.32
CA CYS A 164 6.20 -5.39 -18.57
C CYS A 164 5.28 -6.21 -19.48
N THR A 165 4.96 -5.71 -20.68
CA THR A 165 4.13 -6.46 -21.64
C THR A 165 4.82 -7.74 -22.08
N ASP A 166 6.13 -7.69 -22.36
CA ASP A 166 6.88 -8.87 -22.80
C ASP A 166 6.95 -9.98 -21.73
N ARG A 167 6.94 -9.63 -20.42
CA ARG A 167 7.17 -10.59 -19.34
C ARG A 167 5.95 -10.87 -18.46
N ALA A 168 5.06 -9.89 -18.29
CA ALA A 168 3.96 -9.94 -17.33
C ALA A 168 2.57 -9.77 -17.95
N ALA A 169 2.42 -9.81 -19.29
CA ALA A 169 1.13 -9.67 -19.98
C ALA A 169 0.04 -10.61 -19.41
N TRP A 170 0.43 -11.83 -19.03
CA TRP A 170 -0.46 -12.84 -18.46
C TRP A 170 -1.08 -12.41 -17.11
N ALA A 171 -0.39 -11.55 -16.34
CA ALA A 171 -0.81 -11.09 -15.02
C ALA A 171 -1.55 -9.74 -15.07
N MET A 172 -1.22 -8.89 -16.06
CA MET A 172 -1.74 -7.51 -16.17
C MET A 172 -3.26 -7.38 -15.99
N PRO A 173 -4.12 -8.24 -16.60
CA PRO A 173 -5.57 -8.10 -16.47
C PRO A 173 -6.11 -8.50 -15.10
N TYR A 174 -5.29 -9.07 -14.24
CA TYR A 174 -5.69 -9.69 -12.99
C TYR A 174 -5.04 -9.06 -11.75
N ALA A 175 -4.06 -8.19 -11.95
CA ALA A 175 -3.41 -7.43 -10.89
C ALA A 175 -4.28 -6.22 -10.51
N THR A 176 -5.36 -6.46 -9.78
CA THR A 176 -6.33 -5.44 -9.38
C THR A 176 -6.61 -5.50 -7.88
N THR A 177 -6.92 -4.35 -7.28
CA THR A 177 -7.35 -4.24 -5.89
C THR A 177 -8.57 -5.11 -5.60
N ALA A 178 -9.53 -5.17 -6.53
CA ALA A 178 -10.72 -6.02 -6.39
C ALA A 178 -10.36 -7.52 -6.32
N ASN A 179 -9.41 -7.99 -7.13
CA ASN A 179 -8.97 -9.39 -7.06
C ASN A 179 -8.16 -9.67 -5.79
N THR A 180 -7.34 -8.73 -5.33
CA THR A 180 -6.64 -8.86 -4.05
C THR A 180 -7.64 -8.93 -2.87
N ALA A 181 -8.72 -8.14 -2.91
CA ALA A 181 -9.78 -8.25 -1.91
C ALA A 181 -10.51 -9.63 -1.95
N ARG A 182 -10.67 -10.22 -3.13
CA ARG A 182 -11.18 -11.61 -3.26
C ARG A 182 -10.19 -12.63 -2.70
N ASP A 183 -8.88 -12.42 -2.87
CA ASP A 183 -7.84 -13.24 -2.24
C ASP A 183 -7.92 -13.19 -0.72
N MET A 184 -8.15 -12.00 -0.13
CA MET A 184 -8.36 -11.86 1.32
C MET A 184 -9.57 -12.70 1.79
N ASP A 185 -10.64 -12.73 1.00
CA ASP A 185 -11.80 -13.55 1.34
C ASP A 185 -11.54 -15.06 1.21
N MET A 186 -10.71 -15.46 0.25
CA MET A 186 -10.23 -16.85 0.16
C MET A 186 -9.39 -17.24 1.37
N ILE A 187 -8.49 -16.36 1.84
CA ILE A 187 -7.70 -16.58 3.07
C ILE A 187 -8.64 -16.76 4.25
N ARG A 188 -9.63 -15.86 4.43
CA ARG A 188 -10.64 -15.98 5.48
C ARG A 188 -11.34 -17.34 5.43
N ALA A 189 -11.80 -17.73 4.24
CA ALA A 189 -12.59 -18.97 4.06
C ALA A 189 -11.77 -20.24 4.35
N VAL A 190 -10.53 -20.30 3.86
CA VAL A 190 -9.62 -21.46 4.09
C VAL A 190 -9.23 -21.57 5.56
N LEU A 191 -9.13 -20.45 6.28
CA LEU A 191 -8.88 -20.43 7.72
C LEU A 191 -10.16 -20.72 8.55
N GLY A 192 -11.30 -20.97 7.89
CA GLY A 192 -12.55 -21.35 8.56
C GLY A 192 -13.26 -20.19 9.27
N GLU A 193 -12.92 -18.95 8.96
CA GLU A 193 -13.45 -17.78 9.66
C GLU A 193 -14.76 -17.29 9.05
N PRO A 194 -15.80 -17.03 9.85
CA PRO A 194 -17.05 -16.45 9.35
C PRO A 194 -16.87 -14.99 8.91
N LYS A 195 -15.96 -14.26 9.54
CA LYS A 195 -15.66 -12.85 9.29
C LYS A 195 -14.16 -12.59 9.33
N LEU A 196 -13.76 -11.49 8.73
CA LEU A 196 -12.38 -11.01 8.66
C LEU A 196 -12.22 -9.75 9.51
N SER A 197 -11.19 -9.70 10.36
CA SER A 197 -10.65 -8.44 10.90
C SER A 197 -9.43 -8.03 10.08
N PHE A 198 -9.19 -6.73 9.95
CA PHE A 198 -8.15 -6.21 9.05
C PHE A 198 -7.49 -4.96 9.61
N LEU A 199 -6.17 -4.88 9.44
CA LEU A 199 -5.35 -3.68 9.69
C LEU A 199 -4.60 -3.36 8.40
N GLY A 200 -4.91 -2.21 7.80
CA GLY A 200 -4.30 -1.78 6.55
C GLY A 200 -3.77 -0.36 6.60
N TYR A 201 -2.56 -0.16 6.10
CA TYR A 201 -1.88 1.13 6.02
C TYR A 201 -1.85 1.64 4.59
N SER A 202 -2.02 2.97 4.40
CA SER A 202 -1.80 3.59 3.08
C SER A 202 -2.70 2.96 1.99
N TYR A 203 -2.15 2.42 0.92
CA TYR A 203 -2.91 1.62 -0.06
C TYR A 203 -3.70 0.48 0.62
N GLY A 204 -3.25 -0.06 1.75
CA GLY A 204 -4.02 -1.03 2.53
C GLY A 204 -5.39 -0.49 2.99
N SER A 205 -5.54 0.82 3.14
CA SER A 205 -6.84 1.44 3.42
C SER A 205 -7.79 1.35 2.22
N GLU A 206 -7.29 1.49 1.00
CA GLU A 206 -8.04 1.29 -0.24
C GLU A 206 -8.43 -0.18 -0.42
N LEU A 207 -7.49 -1.10 -0.20
CA LEU A 207 -7.74 -2.53 -0.22
C LEU A 207 -8.80 -2.94 0.81
N GLY A 208 -8.73 -2.40 2.04
CA GLY A 208 -9.73 -2.61 3.08
C GLY A 208 -11.11 -2.10 2.67
N ARG A 209 -11.19 -0.92 2.06
CA ARG A 209 -12.46 -0.40 1.51
C ARG A 209 -13.01 -1.29 0.39
N ALA A 210 -12.15 -1.76 -0.53
CA ALA A 210 -12.56 -2.67 -1.58
C ALA A 210 -13.15 -3.97 -1.02
N TYR A 211 -12.55 -4.52 0.05
CA TYR A 211 -13.08 -5.68 0.74
C TYR A 211 -14.46 -5.39 1.38
N VAL A 212 -14.61 -4.26 2.09
CA VAL A 212 -15.88 -3.83 2.69
C VAL A 212 -16.98 -3.71 1.63
N ALA A 213 -16.67 -3.18 0.46
CA ALA A 213 -17.62 -3.04 -0.65
C ALA A 213 -18.05 -4.38 -1.23
N LEU A 214 -17.10 -5.32 -1.43
CA LEU A 214 -17.37 -6.62 -2.02
C LEU A 214 -18.03 -7.60 -1.03
N PHE A 215 -17.64 -7.55 0.25
CA PHE A 215 -18.01 -8.54 1.26
C PHE A 215 -18.54 -7.92 2.57
N PRO A 216 -19.53 -7.02 2.54
CA PRO A 216 -19.95 -6.24 3.71
C PRO A 216 -20.44 -7.11 4.88
N ARG A 217 -20.94 -8.32 4.61
CA ARG A 217 -21.41 -9.27 5.65
C ARG A 217 -20.27 -10.06 6.30
N ARG A 218 -19.07 -10.05 5.69
CA ARG A 218 -17.88 -10.80 6.14
C ARG A 218 -16.87 -9.90 6.87
N VAL A 219 -17.19 -8.63 7.06
CA VAL A 219 -16.37 -7.67 7.81
C VAL A 219 -16.61 -7.85 9.30
N ASP A 220 -15.54 -7.89 10.09
CA ASP A 220 -15.57 -7.76 11.54
C ASP A 220 -14.93 -6.43 11.95
N ARG A 221 -13.70 -6.40 12.42
CA ARG A 221 -13.02 -5.18 12.90
C ARG A 221 -11.99 -4.72 11.89
N PHE A 222 -12.28 -3.62 11.22
CA PHE A 222 -11.35 -3.03 10.25
C PHE A 222 -10.76 -1.74 10.81
N VAL A 223 -9.43 -1.67 10.85
CA VAL A 223 -8.63 -0.48 11.17
C VAL A 223 -7.91 -0.06 9.90
N LEU A 224 -8.21 1.14 9.41
CA LEU A 224 -7.65 1.70 8.18
C LEU A 224 -6.85 2.96 8.55
N ASP A 225 -5.54 2.87 8.48
CA ASP A 225 -4.62 3.94 8.83
C ASP A 225 -4.05 4.60 7.58
N SER A 226 -3.96 5.92 7.60
CA SER A 226 -3.43 6.72 6.48
C SER A 226 -4.23 6.50 5.20
N ASN A 227 -5.42 7.09 5.19
CA ASN A 227 -6.46 6.77 4.22
C ASN A 227 -6.26 7.48 2.88
N THR A 228 -6.14 6.70 1.79
CA THR A 228 -6.21 7.23 0.43
C THR A 228 -7.58 7.87 0.17
N ASN A 229 -7.62 8.90 -0.68
CA ASN A 229 -8.89 9.58 -0.99
C ASN A 229 -9.70 8.78 -2.03
N PRO A 230 -10.88 8.27 -1.66
CA PRO A 230 -11.69 7.44 -2.57
C PRO A 230 -12.41 8.24 -3.66
N LEU A 231 -12.30 9.57 -3.66
CA LEU A 231 -12.94 10.46 -4.64
C LEU A 231 -11.96 10.95 -5.70
N TRP A 232 -10.67 10.65 -5.55
CA TRP A 232 -9.66 11.03 -6.53
C TRP A 232 -9.40 9.89 -7.49
N THR A 233 -9.21 10.24 -8.75
CA THR A 233 -8.57 9.34 -9.69
C THR A 233 -7.10 9.12 -9.32
N ALA A 234 -6.51 8.02 -9.80
CA ALA A 234 -5.11 7.74 -9.56
C ALA A 234 -4.19 8.85 -10.10
N ARG A 235 -4.56 9.50 -11.22
CA ARG A 235 -3.83 10.68 -11.75
C ARG A 235 -3.98 11.90 -10.85
N GLU A 236 -5.17 12.18 -10.34
CA GLU A 236 -5.38 13.28 -9.40
C GLU A 236 -4.59 13.07 -8.10
N ALA A 237 -4.52 11.84 -7.59
CA ALA A 237 -3.69 11.51 -6.44
C ALA A 237 -2.21 11.82 -6.73
N ASP A 238 -1.68 11.44 -7.91
CA ASP A 238 -0.30 11.74 -8.30
C ASP A 238 -0.02 13.26 -8.31
N LEU A 239 -0.95 14.07 -8.83
CA LEU A 239 -0.80 15.53 -8.89
C LEU A 239 -0.92 16.22 -7.52
N ARG A 240 -1.56 15.56 -6.54
CA ARG A 240 -1.74 16.10 -5.18
C ARG A 240 -0.64 15.69 -4.20
N PHE A 241 0.22 14.75 -4.57
CA PHE A 241 1.34 14.32 -3.76
C PHE A 241 2.42 15.40 -3.54
N PRO A 242 2.91 16.11 -4.61
CA PRO A 242 4.04 17.03 -4.50
C PRO A 242 3.89 18.14 -3.45
N PRO A 243 2.76 18.87 -3.32
CA PRO A 243 2.64 19.94 -2.33
C PRO A 243 2.85 19.48 -0.88
N HIS A 244 2.43 18.27 -0.55
CA HIS A 244 2.57 17.75 0.82
C HIS A 244 4.02 17.38 1.14
N PHE A 245 4.74 16.77 0.19
CA PHE A 245 6.17 16.50 0.36
C PHE A 245 7.02 17.76 0.32
N GLU A 246 6.63 18.76 -0.48
CA GLU A 246 7.30 20.07 -0.49
C GLU A 246 7.19 20.74 0.89
N ARG A 247 6.00 20.67 1.52
CA ARG A 247 5.79 21.12 2.89
C ARG A 247 6.69 20.35 3.88
N MET A 248 6.74 19.02 3.80
CA MET A 248 7.62 18.21 4.66
C MET A 248 9.08 18.57 4.49
N TYR A 249 9.52 18.84 3.26
CA TYR A 249 10.88 19.26 2.99
C TYR A 249 11.20 20.64 3.62
N GLY A 250 10.24 21.56 3.56
CA GLY A 250 10.34 22.85 4.28
C GLY A 250 10.43 22.68 5.79
N LEU A 251 9.61 21.80 6.38
CA LEU A 251 9.67 21.47 7.81
C LEU A 251 11.01 20.84 8.20
N PHE A 252 11.52 19.91 7.39
CA PHE A 252 12.85 19.34 7.60
C PHE A 252 13.95 20.41 7.53
N ALA A 253 13.91 21.31 6.55
CA ALA A 253 14.91 22.37 6.41
C ALA A 253 14.90 23.30 7.62
N ALA A 254 13.71 23.66 8.14
CA ALA A 254 13.58 24.45 9.35
C ALA A 254 14.05 23.67 10.60
N PHE A 255 13.80 22.36 10.67
CA PHE A 255 14.31 21.49 11.74
C PHE A 255 15.85 21.47 11.75
N ALA A 256 16.46 21.19 10.60
CA ALA A 256 17.93 21.09 10.48
C ALA A 256 18.63 22.41 10.77
N ALA A 257 18.03 23.54 10.40
CA ALA A 257 18.58 24.86 10.65
C ALA A 257 18.65 25.26 12.13
N ARG A 258 17.87 24.59 13.01
CA ARG A 258 17.92 24.83 14.45
C ARG A 258 19.18 24.24 15.13
N ASP A 259 19.85 23.31 14.46
CA ASP A 259 21.03 22.64 15.00
C ASP A 259 22.11 22.48 13.90
N ASP A 260 22.65 23.63 13.45
CA ASP A 260 23.72 23.64 12.45
C ASP A 260 25.01 23.00 13.00
N ALA A 261 25.22 23.03 14.31
CA ALA A 261 26.36 22.36 14.95
C ALA A 261 26.34 20.85 14.70
N GLN A 262 25.16 20.24 14.72
CA GLN A 262 24.99 18.79 14.50
C GLN A 262 24.97 18.44 12.99
N TYR A 263 24.25 19.24 12.17
CA TYR A 263 23.95 18.83 10.78
C TYR A 263 24.83 19.54 9.74
N GLY A 264 25.42 20.70 10.08
CA GLY A 264 26.24 21.47 9.15
C GLY A 264 25.45 21.99 7.93
N LEU A 265 24.12 22.20 8.07
CA LEU A 265 23.24 22.56 6.98
C LEU A 265 22.91 24.07 6.91
N GLY A 266 23.44 24.89 7.84
CA GLY A 266 23.19 26.31 7.95
C GLY A 266 22.12 26.66 8.98
N THR A 267 22.10 27.93 9.38
CA THR A 267 21.27 28.46 10.46
C THR A 267 19.91 28.95 10.01
N ASP A 268 19.56 28.81 8.74
CA ASP A 268 18.25 29.13 8.20
C ASP A 268 17.75 28.06 7.22
N ALA A 269 16.45 27.93 7.10
CA ALA A 269 15.80 26.87 6.32
C ALA A 269 16.14 26.93 4.80
N ARG A 270 16.33 28.12 4.25
CA ARG A 270 16.68 28.29 2.83
C ARG A 270 18.06 27.71 2.56
N THR A 271 19.04 28.06 3.40
CA THR A 271 20.39 27.54 3.30
C THR A 271 20.42 26.03 3.52
N ALA A 272 19.70 25.51 4.53
CA ALA A 272 19.63 24.08 4.78
C ALA A 272 19.09 23.31 3.57
N ARG A 273 17.99 23.79 2.97
CA ARG A 273 17.42 23.21 1.77
C ARG A 273 18.39 23.27 0.59
N ALA A 274 18.99 24.44 0.33
CA ALA A 274 19.93 24.62 -0.77
C ALA A 274 21.15 23.69 -0.69
N ARG A 275 21.61 23.35 0.53
CA ARG A 275 22.69 22.38 0.74
C ARG A 275 22.30 20.94 0.39
N VAL A 276 21.06 20.55 0.67
CA VAL A 276 20.54 19.22 0.25
C VAL A 276 20.34 19.18 -1.26
N ASP A 277 19.73 20.21 -1.84
CA ASP A 277 19.51 20.30 -3.28
C ASP A 277 20.85 20.34 -4.05
N GLY A 278 21.85 21.04 -3.50
CA GLY A 278 23.23 21.09 -4.03
C GLY A 278 23.90 19.71 -4.01
N LEU A 279 23.74 18.94 -2.93
CA LEU A 279 24.26 17.56 -2.85
C LEU A 279 23.61 16.65 -3.90
N ILE A 280 22.29 16.77 -4.10
CA ILE A 280 21.57 16.02 -5.14
C ILE A 280 22.06 16.43 -6.54
N ALA A 281 22.28 17.73 -6.79
CA ALA A 281 22.78 18.23 -8.08
C ALA A 281 24.21 17.72 -8.34
N GLU A 282 25.10 17.77 -7.36
CA GLU A 282 26.45 17.22 -7.44
C GLU A 282 26.44 15.72 -7.76
N ALA A 283 25.61 14.94 -7.06
CA ALA A 283 25.42 13.52 -7.32
C ALA A 283 24.84 13.22 -8.72
N GLY A 284 24.21 14.21 -9.34
CA GLY A 284 23.75 14.14 -10.74
C GLY A 284 24.86 14.29 -11.77
N ILE A 285 25.99 14.90 -11.38
CA ILE A 285 27.20 15.02 -12.22
C ILE A 285 28.09 13.79 -12.03
N ALA A 286 28.37 13.44 -10.77
CA ALA A 286 29.13 12.25 -10.41
C ALA A 286 28.60 11.69 -9.08
N PRO A 287 28.42 10.36 -8.96
CA PRO A 287 27.97 9.74 -7.72
C PRO A 287 28.86 10.10 -6.54
N ILE A 288 28.25 10.33 -5.37
CA ILE A 288 28.92 10.73 -4.14
C ILE A 288 29.55 9.51 -3.46
N PRO A 289 30.88 9.46 -3.27
CA PRO A 289 31.52 8.40 -2.49
C PRO A 289 31.08 8.44 -1.01
N SER A 290 30.94 7.27 -0.39
CA SER A 290 30.62 7.12 1.03
C SER A 290 31.31 5.88 1.57
N GLY A 291 32.58 6.01 1.96
CA GLY A 291 33.40 4.89 2.43
C GLY A 291 33.54 3.77 1.40
N ASP A 292 33.41 2.52 1.87
CA ASP A 292 33.53 1.30 1.03
C ASP A 292 32.21 0.89 0.35
N ASP A 293 31.14 1.64 0.57
CA ASP A 293 29.83 1.40 -0.06
C ASP A 293 29.80 1.85 -1.53
N ASP A 294 28.86 1.28 -2.30
CA ASP A 294 28.54 1.81 -3.62
C ASP A 294 28.24 3.31 -3.54
N PRO A 295 28.81 4.15 -4.42
CA PRO A 295 28.57 5.58 -4.43
C PRO A 295 27.09 5.93 -4.56
N TYR A 296 26.65 7.03 -3.94
CA TYR A 296 25.27 7.50 -3.97
C TYR A 296 25.00 8.32 -5.21
N THR A 297 24.12 7.85 -6.07
CA THR A 297 23.60 8.62 -7.21
C THR A 297 22.58 9.67 -6.74
N ALA A 298 22.29 10.66 -7.57
CA ALA A 298 21.19 11.62 -7.29
C ALA A 298 19.86 10.92 -7.02
N LEU A 299 19.60 9.79 -7.71
CA LEU A 299 18.39 9.00 -7.51
C LEU A 299 18.36 8.33 -6.13
N ASP A 300 19.49 7.77 -5.70
CA ASP A 300 19.61 7.16 -4.37
C ASP A 300 19.34 8.18 -3.27
N ILE A 301 19.97 9.37 -3.37
CA ILE A 301 19.77 10.45 -2.39
C ILE A 301 18.31 10.93 -2.38
N ARG A 302 17.71 11.17 -3.54
CA ARG A 302 16.28 11.56 -3.64
C ARG A 302 15.36 10.51 -3.04
N SER A 303 15.63 9.23 -3.28
CA SER A 303 14.83 8.12 -2.73
C SER A 303 14.89 8.09 -1.21
N ILE A 304 16.08 8.24 -0.62
CA ILE A 304 16.27 8.29 0.84
C ILE A 304 15.60 9.53 1.42
N VAL A 305 15.85 10.72 0.85
CA VAL A 305 15.22 11.98 1.28
C VAL A 305 13.69 11.81 1.29
N MET A 306 13.11 11.35 0.18
CA MET A 306 11.66 11.16 0.10
C MET A 306 11.14 10.21 1.20
N ARG A 307 11.79 9.06 1.41
CA ARG A 307 11.37 8.08 2.42
C ARG A 307 11.45 8.61 3.85
N LEU A 308 12.43 9.46 4.13
CA LEU A 308 12.58 10.08 5.44
C LEU A 308 11.61 11.26 5.62
N LEU A 309 11.14 11.89 4.55
CA LEU A 309 10.10 12.92 4.59
C LEU A 309 8.67 12.36 4.81
N TYR A 310 8.49 11.05 4.94
CA TYR A 310 7.20 10.46 5.31
C TYR A 310 6.80 10.78 6.76
N ALA A 311 7.75 11.20 7.62
CA ALA A 311 7.47 11.43 9.03
C ALA A 311 8.48 12.40 9.67
N GLU A 312 7.99 13.31 10.51
CA GLU A 312 8.84 14.30 11.21
C GLU A 312 9.85 13.66 12.17
N ASN A 313 9.49 12.55 12.82
CA ASN A 313 10.40 11.83 13.72
C ASN A 313 11.61 11.20 13.01
N ARG A 314 11.64 11.23 11.66
CA ARG A 314 12.77 10.75 10.83
C ARG A 314 13.73 11.88 10.41
N PHE A 315 13.43 13.12 10.76
CA PHE A 315 14.23 14.28 10.31
C PHE A 315 15.67 14.26 10.86
N HIS A 316 15.88 13.77 12.07
CA HIS A 316 17.21 13.62 12.63
C HIS A 316 18.08 12.63 11.82
N TRP A 317 17.50 11.54 11.31
CA TRP A 317 18.21 10.62 10.40
C TRP A 317 18.54 11.29 9.07
N LEU A 318 17.60 12.06 8.52
CA LEU A 318 17.80 12.78 7.28
C LEU A 318 18.92 13.82 7.41
N GLY A 319 18.94 14.60 8.48
CA GLY A 319 19.99 15.58 8.74
C GLY A 319 21.37 14.93 8.83
N ARG A 320 21.51 13.85 9.60
CA ARG A 320 22.73 13.08 9.74
C ARG A 320 23.18 12.42 8.43
N PHE A 321 22.25 11.85 7.67
CA PHE A 321 22.53 11.26 6.36
C PHE A 321 23.16 12.31 5.41
N VAL A 322 22.53 13.47 5.28
CA VAL A 322 23.02 14.54 4.41
C VAL A 322 24.38 15.07 4.89
N ALA A 323 24.56 15.29 6.21
CA ALA A 323 25.82 15.74 6.78
C ALA A 323 26.97 14.76 6.49
N THR A 324 26.71 13.46 6.67
CA THR A 324 27.69 12.38 6.42
C THR A 324 28.10 12.34 4.94
N LEU A 325 27.14 12.38 4.01
CA LEU A 325 27.44 12.37 2.58
C LEU A 325 28.21 13.61 2.14
N ARG A 326 27.88 14.78 2.67
CA ARG A 326 28.63 16.03 2.37
C ARG A 326 30.07 15.95 2.86
N ALA A 327 30.31 15.31 3.98
CA ALA A 327 31.65 15.06 4.53
C ALA A 327 32.39 13.91 3.81
N ARG A 328 31.79 13.21 2.84
CA ARG A 328 32.36 12.03 2.16
C ARG A 328 32.76 10.90 3.14
N GLN A 329 32.02 10.78 4.24
CA GLN A 329 32.28 9.76 5.26
C GLN A 329 31.36 8.56 5.06
N PRO A 330 31.75 7.35 5.51
CA PRO A 330 30.87 6.20 5.57
C PRO A 330 29.70 6.47 6.53
N LEU A 331 28.54 5.88 6.25
CA LEU A 331 27.39 6.01 7.14
C LEU A 331 27.73 5.39 8.52
N PRO A 332 27.56 6.15 9.63
CA PRO A 332 27.69 5.59 10.97
C PRO A 332 26.79 4.37 11.17
N ALA A 333 27.23 3.40 11.97
CA ALA A 333 26.56 2.10 12.16
C ALA A 333 25.08 2.23 12.54
N ASP A 334 24.73 3.23 13.34
CA ASP A 334 23.35 3.49 13.80
C ASP A 334 22.41 4.08 12.73
N ILE A 335 22.96 4.57 11.61
CA ILE A 335 22.20 5.01 10.44
C ILE A 335 22.57 4.24 9.15
N ALA A 336 23.40 3.22 9.22
CA ALA A 336 23.81 2.42 8.05
C ALA A 336 22.61 1.77 7.33
N PHE A 337 21.54 1.47 8.06
CA PHE A 337 20.29 0.95 7.49
C PHE A 337 19.69 1.87 6.41
N LEU A 338 19.99 3.17 6.40
CA LEU A 338 19.54 4.12 5.37
C LEU A 338 20.08 3.76 3.99
N GLY A 339 21.24 3.10 3.91
CA GLY A 339 21.74 2.55 2.66
C GLY A 339 20.76 1.59 1.98
N ASN A 340 19.99 0.84 2.76
CA ASN A 340 18.95 -0.06 2.25
C ASN A 340 17.71 0.69 1.69
N LEU A 341 17.55 1.97 2.03
CA LEU A 341 16.46 2.80 1.52
C LEU A 341 16.72 3.35 0.10
N ARG A 342 17.90 3.11 -0.49
CA ARG A 342 18.21 3.53 -1.87
C ARG A 342 17.23 2.93 -2.87
N ARG A 343 16.88 1.67 -2.68
CA ARG A 343 16.05 0.88 -3.60
C ARG A 343 15.08 0.00 -2.82
N PHE A 344 14.04 -0.46 -3.48
CA PHE A 344 13.20 -1.52 -2.92
C PHE A 344 13.96 -2.83 -3.01
N THR A 345 14.30 -3.40 -1.85
CA THR A 345 14.95 -4.71 -1.77
C THR A 345 13.92 -5.83 -1.89
N ALA A 346 14.25 -6.86 -2.67
CA ALA A 346 13.42 -8.05 -2.76
C ALA A 346 14.02 -9.16 -1.87
N PRO A 347 13.19 -9.98 -1.22
CA PRO A 347 13.64 -11.16 -0.50
C PRO A 347 14.35 -12.16 -1.44
N PRO A 348 15.19 -13.06 -0.91
CA PRO A 348 15.80 -14.12 -1.71
C PRO A 348 14.75 -14.90 -2.52
N GLY A 349 15.04 -15.14 -3.80
CA GLY A 349 14.15 -15.85 -4.74
C GLY A 349 13.03 -14.99 -5.35
N VAL A 350 12.92 -13.73 -4.98
CA VAL A 350 11.98 -12.77 -5.56
C VAL A 350 12.73 -11.86 -6.56
N PRO A 351 12.16 -11.58 -7.75
CA PRO A 351 12.79 -10.67 -8.71
C PRO A 351 13.07 -9.29 -8.11
N LYS A 352 14.25 -8.72 -8.40
CA LYS A 352 14.67 -7.42 -7.82
C LYS A 352 13.72 -6.26 -8.11
N ASP A 353 13.04 -6.31 -9.25
CA ASP A 353 12.07 -5.29 -9.68
C ASP A 353 10.63 -5.61 -9.26
N ASN A 354 10.40 -6.68 -8.50
CA ASN A 354 9.05 -7.16 -8.19
C ASN A 354 8.16 -6.09 -7.55
N PHE A 355 8.68 -5.32 -6.58
CA PHE A 355 7.92 -4.23 -5.97
C PHE A 355 7.39 -3.24 -7.02
N ILE A 356 8.29 -2.74 -7.89
CA ILE A 356 7.95 -1.76 -8.93
C ILE A 356 7.03 -2.36 -9.99
N ALA A 357 7.34 -3.58 -10.44
CA ALA A 357 6.52 -4.29 -11.42
C ALA A 357 5.10 -4.49 -10.91
N ALA A 358 4.94 -5.03 -9.70
CA ALA A 358 3.63 -5.25 -9.08
C ALA A 358 2.89 -3.93 -8.82
N HIS A 359 3.59 -2.89 -8.33
CA HIS A 359 3.02 -1.55 -8.14
C HIS A 359 2.41 -1.01 -9.45
N LEU A 360 3.16 -1.09 -10.55
CA LEU A 360 2.69 -0.63 -11.86
C LEU A 360 1.51 -1.48 -12.36
N LEU A 361 1.59 -2.82 -12.23
CA LEU A 361 0.51 -3.70 -12.66
C LEU A 361 -0.81 -3.37 -11.93
N ILE A 362 -0.76 -3.17 -10.62
CA ILE A 362 -1.94 -2.85 -9.80
C ILE A 362 -2.45 -1.45 -10.15
N LYS A 363 -1.59 -0.43 -10.07
CA LYS A 363 -1.99 0.96 -10.29
C LYS A 363 -2.57 1.20 -11.68
N CYS A 364 -1.93 0.65 -12.72
CA CYS A 364 -2.40 0.77 -14.11
C CYS A 364 -3.54 -0.23 -14.44
N GLY A 365 -3.70 -1.28 -13.65
CA GLY A 365 -4.77 -2.28 -13.78
C GLY A 365 -6.08 -1.85 -13.13
N ASP A 366 -6.00 -1.05 -12.07
CA ASP A 366 -7.16 -0.57 -11.32
C ASP A 366 -7.86 0.61 -12.02
N GLU A 367 -7.07 1.50 -12.66
CA GLU A 367 -7.62 2.71 -13.28
C GLU A 367 -6.91 3.09 -14.57
N ALA A 368 -7.68 3.61 -15.52
CA ALA A 368 -7.15 4.11 -16.79
C ALA A 368 -6.59 5.52 -16.63
N TYR A 369 -5.35 5.72 -17.05
CA TYR A 369 -4.69 7.04 -17.05
C TYR A 369 -4.96 7.79 -18.35
N PRO A 370 -4.95 9.16 -18.32
CA PRO A 370 -4.97 9.98 -19.53
C PRO A 370 -3.84 9.58 -20.48
N ARG A 371 -4.09 9.69 -21.81
CA ARG A 371 -3.11 9.32 -22.86
C ARG A 371 -2.53 10.52 -23.60
N ASP A 372 -3.00 11.73 -23.28
CA ASP A 372 -2.49 12.97 -23.88
C ASP A 372 -1.12 13.33 -23.32
N ILE A 373 -0.06 13.11 -24.10
CA ILE A 373 1.33 13.37 -23.71
C ILE A 373 1.56 14.88 -23.46
N GLU A 374 0.87 15.74 -24.22
CA GLU A 374 0.99 17.19 -24.07
C GLU A 374 0.38 17.69 -22.75
N GLN A 375 -0.67 17.03 -22.25
CA GLN A 375 -1.19 17.31 -20.91
C GLN A 375 -0.15 16.97 -19.85
N TYR A 376 0.53 15.82 -19.96
CA TYR A 376 1.60 15.45 -19.02
C TYR A 376 2.81 16.40 -19.10
N ARG A 377 3.11 16.96 -20.27
CA ARG A 377 4.18 17.94 -20.40
C ARG A 377 3.84 19.24 -19.67
N ARG A 378 2.62 19.74 -19.84
CA ARG A 378 2.13 20.93 -19.11
C ARG A 378 2.15 20.69 -17.59
N ASP A 379 1.60 19.54 -17.13
CA ASP A 379 1.61 19.18 -15.72
C ASP A 379 3.02 19.08 -15.17
N PHE A 380 3.96 18.52 -15.94
CA PHE A 380 5.37 18.40 -15.58
C PHE A 380 6.04 19.78 -15.43
N GLU A 381 5.82 20.67 -16.38
CA GLU A 381 6.39 22.04 -16.37
C GLU A 381 5.85 22.82 -15.15
N GLU A 382 4.53 22.82 -14.94
CA GLU A 382 3.90 23.46 -13.81
C GLU A 382 4.33 22.85 -12.47
N GLY A 383 4.28 21.52 -12.37
CA GLY A 383 4.67 20.80 -11.16
C GLY A 383 6.14 21.00 -10.80
N SER A 384 7.02 21.03 -11.80
CA SER A 384 8.45 21.29 -11.60
C SER A 384 8.72 22.71 -11.08
N ALA A 385 7.99 23.71 -11.58
CA ALA A 385 8.12 25.08 -11.14
C ALA A 385 7.60 25.29 -9.72
N ARG A 386 6.46 24.67 -9.35
CA ARG A 386 5.80 24.86 -8.04
C ARG A 386 6.38 23.99 -6.94
N TYR A 387 6.81 22.78 -7.27
CA TYR A 387 7.22 21.74 -6.32
C TYR A 387 8.52 21.08 -6.79
N PRO A 388 9.67 21.77 -6.70
CA PRO A 388 10.93 21.38 -7.35
C PRO A 388 11.44 19.98 -6.91
N PHE A 389 11.14 19.54 -5.70
CA PHE A 389 11.61 18.26 -5.21
C PHE A 389 10.86 17.08 -5.87
N LEU A 390 9.54 17.04 -5.76
CA LEU A 390 8.74 15.87 -6.17
C LEU A 390 7.86 16.13 -7.40
N GLY A 391 7.58 17.39 -7.73
CA GLY A 391 6.78 17.77 -8.89
C GLY A 391 7.27 17.15 -10.21
N PRO A 392 8.57 17.22 -10.55
CA PRO A 392 9.08 16.61 -11.78
C PRO A 392 8.80 15.10 -11.89
N ALA A 393 8.74 14.40 -10.76
CA ALA A 393 8.54 12.96 -10.74
C ALA A 393 7.06 12.53 -10.78
N MET A 394 6.18 13.27 -10.07
CA MET A 394 4.79 12.89 -9.90
C MET A 394 3.84 13.58 -10.88
N SER A 395 4.15 14.83 -11.28
CA SER A 395 3.34 15.54 -12.29
C SER A 395 3.69 15.13 -13.72
N GLY A 396 4.83 14.46 -13.93
CA GLY A 396 5.26 13.96 -15.23
C GLY A 396 4.46 12.75 -15.73
N ILE A 397 4.96 12.14 -16.81
CA ILE A 397 4.29 11.02 -17.46
C ILE A 397 4.46 9.73 -16.64
N SER A 398 3.36 9.05 -16.40
CA SER A 398 3.33 7.71 -15.80
C SER A 398 3.42 6.63 -16.89
N PRO A 399 4.04 5.46 -16.64
CA PRO A 399 3.92 4.29 -17.50
C PRO A 399 2.46 3.90 -17.78
N CYS A 400 1.54 4.19 -16.85
CA CYS A 400 0.11 3.91 -17.02
C CYS A 400 -0.53 4.63 -18.22
N ALA A 401 0.04 5.76 -18.69
CA ALA A 401 -0.40 6.46 -19.91
C ALA A 401 -0.28 5.58 -21.18
N PHE A 402 0.65 4.62 -21.16
CA PHE A 402 0.89 3.70 -22.28
C PHE A 402 0.42 2.27 -22.00
N TRP A 403 -0.29 2.04 -20.88
CA TRP A 403 -0.67 0.69 -20.47
C TRP A 403 -1.60 0.02 -21.48
N PRO A 404 -1.29 -1.22 -21.95
CA PRO A 404 -2.04 -1.84 -23.05
C PRO A 404 -3.37 -2.44 -22.60
N VAL A 405 -3.53 -2.74 -21.32
CA VAL A 405 -4.72 -3.38 -20.75
C VAL A 405 -5.62 -2.31 -20.12
N ARG A 406 -6.92 -2.36 -20.45
CA ARG A 406 -7.92 -1.52 -19.78
C ARG A 406 -8.37 -2.19 -18.48
N PRO A 407 -8.67 -1.41 -17.42
CA PRO A 407 -9.30 -1.94 -16.21
C PRO A 407 -10.55 -2.75 -16.55
N ARG A 408 -10.67 -3.95 -15.97
CA ARG A 408 -11.79 -4.86 -16.24
C ARG A 408 -13.01 -4.57 -15.37
N GLU A 409 -12.77 -3.97 -14.23
CA GLU A 409 -13.78 -3.52 -13.28
C GLU A 409 -13.25 -2.30 -12.53
N PRO A 410 -14.13 -1.38 -12.09
CA PRO A 410 -13.72 -0.26 -11.26
C PRO A 410 -13.32 -0.74 -9.86
N ILE A 411 -12.55 0.06 -9.14
CA ILE A 411 -12.32 -0.16 -7.71
C ILE A 411 -13.67 -0.12 -7.00
N PRO A 412 -14.03 -1.14 -6.19
CA PRO A 412 -15.31 -1.20 -5.52
C PRO A 412 -15.55 0.00 -4.59
N SER A 413 -16.68 0.66 -4.74
CA SER A 413 -17.04 1.85 -3.95
C SER A 413 -17.73 1.49 -2.63
N VAL A 414 -17.38 2.20 -1.56
CA VAL A 414 -18.03 2.11 -0.24
C VAL A 414 -19.12 3.16 -0.02
N ALA A 415 -19.49 3.90 -1.05
CA ALA A 415 -20.54 4.92 -0.95
C ALA A 415 -21.85 4.31 -0.42
N GLY A 416 -22.35 4.87 0.68
CA GLY A 416 -23.56 4.37 1.35
C GLY A 416 -23.39 3.08 2.14
N SER A 417 -22.16 2.62 2.37
CA SER A 417 -21.90 1.44 3.20
C SER A 417 -22.44 1.59 4.61
N ARG A 418 -23.13 0.55 5.08
CA ARG A 418 -23.61 0.45 6.47
C ARG A 418 -22.59 -0.21 7.40
N VAL A 419 -21.45 -0.62 6.88
CA VAL A 419 -20.34 -1.16 7.67
C VAL A 419 -19.57 -0.01 8.30
N GLY A 420 -19.36 -0.05 9.61
CA GLY A 420 -18.49 0.87 10.32
C GLY A 420 -17.08 0.30 10.44
N VAL A 421 -16.07 1.15 10.27
CA VAL A 421 -14.65 0.83 10.44
C VAL A 421 -13.97 1.93 11.25
N LEU A 422 -12.84 1.62 11.88
CA LEU A 422 -12.01 2.62 12.55
C LEU A 422 -11.04 3.20 11.52
N LEU A 423 -11.12 4.50 11.27
CA LEU A 423 -10.20 5.25 10.44
C LEU A 423 -9.18 5.93 11.35
N ILE A 424 -7.92 5.94 10.98
CA ILE A 424 -6.85 6.67 11.66
C ILE A 424 -6.14 7.52 10.62
N ASN A 425 -5.84 8.80 10.95
CA ASN A 425 -5.02 9.65 10.08
C ASN A 425 -4.38 10.79 10.86
N SER A 426 -3.19 11.17 10.44
CA SER A 426 -2.60 12.43 10.88
C SER A 426 -3.09 13.59 10.01
N THR A 427 -3.12 14.80 10.57
CA THR A 427 -3.54 16.00 9.81
C THR A 427 -2.50 16.44 8.78
N GLY A 428 -1.24 16.07 8.99
CA GLY A 428 -0.12 16.45 8.16
C GLY A 428 0.47 15.30 7.34
N ASP A 429 -0.26 14.20 7.13
CA ASP A 429 0.21 13.06 6.33
C ASP A 429 0.62 13.50 4.91
N PRO A 430 1.90 13.29 4.51
CA PRO A 430 2.35 13.73 3.20
C PRO A 430 1.95 12.80 2.05
N ALA A 431 1.65 11.53 2.34
CA ALA A 431 1.40 10.51 1.33
C ALA A 431 -0.10 10.22 1.14
N THR A 432 -0.87 10.31 2.22
CA THR A 432 -2.33 10.18 2.21
C THR A 432 -2.94 11.37 2.96
N PRO A 433 -3.08 12.52 2.27
CA PRO A 433 -3.53 13.74 2.89
C PRO A 433 -4.84 13.58 3.66
N TYR A 434 -4.99 14.30 4.75
CA TYR A 434 -6.09 14.18 5.72
C TYR A 434 -7.50 14.27 5.12
N ASP A 435 -7.65 14.99 4.01
CA ASP A 435 -8.91 15.06 3.26
C ASP A 435 -9.36 13.69 2.69
N GLY A 436 -8.43 12.75 2.48
CA GLY A 436 -8.76 11.35 2.14
C GLY A 436 -9.50 10.63 3.26
N ALA A 437 -9.05 10.79 4.51
CA ALA A 437 -9.75 10.27 5.68
C ALA A 437 -11.14 10.92 5.87
N LEU A 438 -11.22 12.23 5.69
CA LEU A 438 -12.50 12.96 5.75
C LEU A 438 -13.46 12.52 4.64
N ALA A 439 -12.97 12.28 3.43
CA ALA A 439 -13.78 11.75 2.32
C ALA A 439 -14.27 10.33 2.62
N THR A 440 -13.39 9.45 3.10
CA THR A 440 -13.76 8.09 3.51
C THR A 440 -14.81 8.11 4.63
N ARG A 441 -14.60 8.97 5.63
CA ARG A 441 -15.55 9.14 6.77
C ARG A 441 -16.94 9.59 6.31
N ARG A 442 -17.02 10.48 5.31
CA ARG A 442 -18.30 10.91 4.71
C ARG A 442 -19.00 9.78 3.95
N LEU A 443 -18.25 8.98 3.18
CA LEU A 443 -18.80 7.87 2.41
C LEU A 443 -19.23 6.69 3.29
N MET A 444 -18.63 6.55 4.48
CA MET A 444 -18.90 5.48 5.45
C MET A 444 -19.40 6.07 6.78
N PRO A 445 -20.66 6.51 6.86
CA PRO A 445 -21.17 7.31 8.00
C PRO A 445 -21.19 6.57 9.34
N ARG A 446 -21.10 5.24 9.36
CA ARG A 446 -21.00 4.46 10.60
C ARG A 446 -19.56 4.30 11.10
N SER A 447 -18.56 4.69 10.32
CA SER A 447 -17.16 4.65 10.72
C SER A 447 -16.86 5.75 11.76
N ARG A 448 -15.70 5.69 12.40
CA ARG A 448 -15.17 6.73 13.28
C ARG A 448 -13.74 7.05 12.87
N LEU A 449 -13.39 8.31 12.99
CA LEU A 449 -12.08 8.83 12.65
C LEU A 449 -11.31 9.21 13.91
N VAL A 450 -10.13 8.64 14.05
CA VAL A 450 -9.10 9.06 15.03
C VAL A 450 -8.14 10.00 14.30
N THR A 451 -8.02 11.21 14.79
CA THR A 451 -7.17 12.26 14.21
C THR A 451 -6.02 12.59 15.16
N VAL A 452 -4.81 12.70 14.60
CA VAL A 452 -3.61 13.14 15.33
C VAL A 452 -3.00 14.36 14.62
N PRO A 453 -2.77 15.49 15.28
CA PRO A 453 -2.23 16.71 14.66
C PRO A 453 -0.70 16.67 14.53
N VAL A 454 -0.19 15.71 13.77
CA VAL A 454 1.24 15.53 13.47
C VAL A 454 1.46 15.40 11.95
N SER A 455 2.71 15.50 11.51
CA SER A 455 3.11 15.27 10.11
C SER A 455 3.76 13.90 9.99
N HIS A 456 2.91 12.89 9.88
CA HIS A 456 3.35 11.49 9.90
C HIS A 456 2.45 10.62 9.01
N HIS A 457 3.05 9.81 8.16
CA HIS A 457 2.35 8.76 7.43
C HIS A 457 2.39 7.46 8.22
N ALA A 458 1.26 6.75 8.33
CA ALA A 458 1.06 5.57 9.18
C ALA A 458 1.23 5.93 10.68
N VAL A 459 0.12 6.17 11.38
CA VAL A 459 0.15 6.65 12.76
C VAL A 459 0.24 5.50 13.76
N LEU A 460 -0.60 4.46 13.59
CA LEU A 460 -0.68 3.36 14.55
C LEU A 460 0.62 2.57 14.54
N GLY A 461 1.36 2.65 15.64
CA GLY A 461 2.62 1.97 15.89
C GLY A 461 3.85 2.57 15.24
N GLU A 462 3.70 3.48 14.27
CA GLU A 462 4.81 4.23 13.66
C GLU A 462 5.07 5.56 14.39
N PHE A 463 4.04 6.10 15.03
CA PHE A 463 4.10 7.26 15.90
C PHE A 463 3.57 6.89 17.28
N PRO A 464 4.41 6.90 18.34
CA PRO A 464 3.98 6.53 19.69
C PRO A 464 2.88 7.46 20.21
N ASN A 465 1.64 6.95 20.34
CA ASN A 465 0.51 7.71 20.81
C ASN A 465 -0.47 6.81 21.58
N ALA A 466 -0.45 6.91 22.90
CA ALA A 466 -1.27 6.08 23.77
C ALA A 466 -2.78 6.24 23.55
N CYS A 467 -3.26 7.42 23.06
CA CYS A 467 -4.67 7.63 22.75
C CYS A 467 -5.07 6.82 21.51
N VAL A 468 -4.26 6.84 20.46
CA VAL A 468 -4.48 6.05 19.23
C VAL A 468 -4.47 4.55 19.56
N GLU A 469 -3.44 4.08 20.27
CA GLU A 469 -3.28 2.69 20.64
C GLU A 469 -4.46 2.19 21.51
N ARG A 470 -4.88 2.96 22.53
CA ARG A 470 -6.04 2.59 23.35
C ARG A 470 -7.32 2.52 22.54
N THR A 471 -7.54 3.48 21.63
CA THR A 471 -8.77 3.52 20.81
C THR A 471 -8.81 2.34 19.84
N ALA A 472 -7.71 2.06 19.15
CA ALA A 472 -7.60 0.91 18.22
C ALA A 472 -7.68 -0.42 18.98
N GLY A 473 -6.97 -0.55 20.12
CA GLY A 473 -7.00 -1.75 20.96
C GLY A 473 -8.39 -2.03 21.53
N ALA A 474 -9.07 -1.02 22.06
CA ALA A 474 -10.44 -1.16 22.57
C ALA A 474 -11.39 -1.65 21.47
N TYR A 475 -11.32 -1.05 20.28
CA TYR A 475 -12.12 -1.48 19.13
C TYR A 475 -11.81 -2.93 18.72
N LEU A 476 -10.54 -3.30 18.64
CA LEU A 476 -10.13 -4.68 18.32
C LEU A 476 -10.62 -5.69 19.40
N VAL A 477 -10.71 -5.29 20.67
CA VAL A 477 -11.20 -6.15 21.75
C VAL A 477 -12.72 -6.23 21.75
N SER A 478 -13.44 -5.13 21.75
CA SER A 478 -14.90 -5.11 21.90
C SER A 478 -15.66 -5.28 20.58
N GLY A 479 -15.14 -4.67 19.50
CA GLY A 479 -15.84 -4.48 18.23
C GLY A 479 -16.67 -3.20 18.20
N ASP A 480 -16.73 -2.46 19.30
CA ASP A 480 -17.49 -1.22 19.41
C ASP A 480 -16.62 -0.05 18.98
N LEU A 481 -17.12 0.70 18.00
CA LEU A 481 -16.50 1.96 17.61
C LEU A 481 -16.75 3.04 18.69
N PRO A 482 -15.85 4.01 18.83
CA PRO A 482 -16.12 5.17 19.68
C PRO A 482 -17.46 5.83 19.34
N ASP A 483 -18.15 6.44 20.32
CA ASP A 483 -19.43 7.13 20.10
C ASP A 483 -19.32 8.29 19.12
N ARG A 484 -18.15 8.92 19.06
CA ARG A 484 -17.82 10.05 18.18
C ARG A 484 -16.42 9.92 17.61
N ASP A 485 -16.09 10.73 16.62
CA ASP A 485 -14.74 10.87 16.13
C ASP A 485 -13.80 11.33 17.27
N VAL A 486 -12.56 10.85 17.28
CA VAL A 486 -11.60 11.04 18.38
C VAL A 486 -10.47 11.95 17.91
N TRP A 487 -10.14 12.93 18.74
CA TRP A 487 -8.94 13.75 18.56
C TRP A 487 -7.91 13.32 19.62
N CYS A 488 -6.75 12.88 19.16
CA CYS A 488 -5.64 12.50 20.02
C CYS A 488 -4.54 13.55 19.93
N GLU A 489 -4.19 14.14 21.05
CA GLU A 489 -3.03 15.05 21.11
C GLU A 489 -1.72 14.31 20.84
N PRO A 490 -0.68 15.00 20.33
CA PRO A 490 0.62 14.41 19.98
C PRO A 490 1.31 13.71 21.13
#